data_abb388d264db924a4016007f6e6c40fd
#
_entry.id   abb388d264db924a4016007f6e6c40fd
#
_cell.length_a   1.000
_cell.length_b   1.000
_cell.length_c   1.000
_cell.angle_alpha   90.00
_cell.angle_beta   90.00
_cell.angle_gamma   90.00
#
_symmetry.space_group_name_H-M   'P 1'
#
loop_
_entity.id
_entity.type
_entity.pdbx_description
1 polymer ?
#
loop_
_entity_poly.entity_id
_entity_poly.type
_entity_poly.pdbx_seq_one_letter_code
_entity_poly.pdbx_strand_id
1 'polypeptide(L)'
;MSRPRTSRRARFAVTVPAALATFGAVAALTAPPASATSTPAQIATSKTNGVTYLKSLQAADGSYAGSGLSNEWAFSAFAAAGTAAVDVTPGGDATKNARKVYRDLLATSGWPSATPVVTDYERGTLNAYAAGIDPARISASRNLIADIYGYWQTAEAGYFGPSANYNGTVFAGLSLAGARTQSGAQRVPQALLDRIVTRVRANQHNDGGWNYSKAEGNPAQLGAASDIDMTGASMAALCSAGVPATDPDIVQAKAFLKSKLVSTSGAFNAMYGVNTNSNGWAVSGLNACGINPQTGDFLTPPGRTPIDFLIAQQFNPGGGFKYQPANTTPSAYASIDALRAVAGGGFTAVPPVPVTAGAPQWVAQSAFTPGTATELALSVDDGAGGLSVCSVAFTPTGTTTTLGEVLTAATTAATPAGCVTSVTPASGATGTITAVNGKANSGTSTWKVSVDGSAPAAATRDRVVQVGDTIALRWGV
;
A
#
# COMPACT_ATOMS: atom_id res chain seq x y z
N MET A 1 23.06 -55.99 39.40
CA MET A 1 22.69 -57.43 39.41
C MET A 1 21.87 -57.72 38.13
N SER A 2 22.31 -58.78 37.49
CA SER A 2 21.70 -59.68 36.50
C SER A 2 21.63 -59.24 35.05
N ARG A 3 22.46 -59.77 34.41
CA ARG A 3 22.98 -60.40 33.17
C ARG A 3 21.95 -60.64 32.02
N PRO A 4 22.48 -60.76 30.81
CA PRO A 4 21.78 -60.66 29.56
C PRO A 4 21.31 -62.05 29.02
N ARG A 5 20.35 -62.02 28.09
CA ARG A 5 19.96 -63.21 27.34
C ARG A 5 20.26 -63.03 25.84
N THR A 6 21.14 -63.88 25.38
CA THR A 6 21.44 -64.21 23.98
C THR A 6 20.27 -64.95 23.32
N SER A 7 19.99 -64.62 22.06
CA SER A 7 19.23 -65.52 21.17
C SER A 7 19.74 -65.51 19.74
N ARG A 8 20.19 -66.60 19.39
CA ARG A 8 20.49 -67.35 18.17
C ARG A 8 20.10 -66.74 16.80
N ARG A 9 21.09 -66.69 15.96
CA ARG A 9 20.94 -66.56 14.48
C ARG A 9 20.42 -67.86 13.90
N ALA A 10 19.34 -67.80 13.13
CA ALA A 10 18.94 -68.82 12.16
C ALA A 10 19.37 -68.36 10.76
N ARG A 11 20.21 -69.17 10.12
CA ARG A 11 20.56 -69.02 8.70
C ARG A 11 19.53 -69.82 7.90
N PHE A 12 18.81 -69.13 7.01
CA PHE A 12 18.06 -69.80 5.93
C PHE A 12 18.81 -69.57 4.63
N ALA A 13 19.24 -70.68 4.02
CA ALA A 13 19.73 -70.69 2.68
C ALA A 13 18.53 -70.72 1.71
N VAL A 14 18.45 -69.77 0.78
CA VAL A 14 17.49 -69.75 -0.31
C VAL A 14 18.25 -69.90 -1.61
N THR A 15 17.98 -71.01 -2.29
CA THR A 15 18.40 -71.31 -3.63
C THR A 15 17.76 -70.37 -4.65
N VAL A 16 18.58 -69.79 -5.52
CA VAL A 16 18.14 -68.91 -6.61
C VAL A 16 17.91 -69.75 -7.85
N PRO A 17 16.73 -69.70 -8.47
CA PRO A 17 16.59 -70.19 -9.85
C PRO A 17 16.96 -69.11 -10.85
N ALA A 18 17.75 -69.45 -11.84
CA ALA A 18 18.08 -68.59 -12.97
C ALA A 18 16.81 -68.31 -13.80
N ALA A 19 16.44 -67.06 -13.94
CA ALA A 19 15.42 -66.62 -14.86
C ALA A 19 16.03 -65.75 -15.98
N LEU A 20 15.63 -66.03 -17.20
CA LEU A 20 16.05 -65.43 -18.46
C LEU A 20 15.97 -63.89 -18.42
N ALA A 21 17.02 -63.24 -18.88
CA ALA A 21 17.06 -61.81 -19.17
C ALA A 21 16.24 -61.51 -20.43
N THR A 22 15.06 -60.93 -20.27
CA THR A 22 14.40 -60.19 -21.37
C THR A 22 14.87 -58.74 -21.29
N PHE A 23 15.55 -58.29 -22.33
CA PHE A 23 15.89 -56.88 -22.54
C PHE A 23 14.60 -56.09 -22.71
N GLY A 24 14.09 -55.52 -21.62
CA GLY A 24 13.09 -54.46 -21.66
C GLY A 24 13.77 -53.17 -22.07
N ALA A 25 13.31 -52.55 -23.15
CA ALA A 25 13.71 -51.19 -23.53
C ALA A 25 13.38 -50.23 -22.38
N VAL A 26 14.41 -49.68 -21.73
CA VAL A 26 14.28 -48.57 -20.82
C VAL A 26 13.84 -47.39 -21.66
N ALA A 27 12.54 -47.08 -21.64
CA ALA A 27 12.06 -45.80 -22.10
C ALA A 27 12.76 -44.73 -21.25
N ALA A 28 13.67 -43.99 -21.84
CA ALA A 28 14.23 -42.79 -21.23
C ALA A 28 13.03 -41.89 -20.86
N LEU A 29 12.73 -41.78 -19.57
CA LEU A 29 11.85 -40.74 -19.06
C LEU A 29 12.52 -39.43 -19.45
N THR A 30 12.11 -38.87 -20.60
CA THR A 30 12.47 -37.53 -20.97
C THR A 30 11.95 -36.63 -19.84
N ALA A 31 12.86 -35.99 -19.13
CA ALA A 31 12.48 -34.96 -18.19
C ALA A 31 11.46 -34.03 -18.88
N PRO A 32 10.35 -33.69 -18.22
CA PRO A 32 9.41 -32.75 -18.81
C PRO A 32 10.20 -31.50 -19.25
N PRO A 33 9.90 -30.95 -20.44
CA PRO A 33 10.62 -29.80 -20.96
C PRO A 33 10.61 -28.72 -19.87
N ALA A 34 11.74 -28.07 -19.64
CA ALA A 34 11.84 -26.93 -18.74
C ALA A 34 10.69 -26.00 -19.11
N SER A 35 9.75 -25.78 -18.16
CA SER A 35 8.60 -24.94 -18.42
C SER A 35 9.10 -23.53 -18.72
N ALA A 36 8.82 -23.04 -19.92
CA ALA A 36 9.08 -21.66 -20.27
C ALA A 36 8.37 -20.72 -19.26
N THR A 37 8.94 -19.55 -19.02
CA THR A 37 8.28 -18.50 -18.23
C THR A 37 6.89 -18.19 -18.77
N SER A 38 5.97 -17.76 -17.90
CA SER A 38 4.60 -17.44 -18.29
C SER A 38 4.56 -16.42 -19.42
N THR A 39 3.88 -16.77 -20.48
CA THR A 39 3.73 -15.92 -21.66
C THR A 39 2.79 -14.75 -21.38
N PRO A 40 2.86 -13.64 -22.13
CA PRO A 40 1.89 -12.56 -22.04
C PRO A 40 0.43 -13.00 -22.15
N ALA A 41 0.15 -14.02 -23.00
CA ALA A 41 -1.19 -14.58 -23.15
C ALA A 41 -1.67 -15.31 -21.88
N GLN A 42 -0.79 -16.08 -21.22
CA GLN A 42 -1.12 -16.75 -19.96
C GLN A 42 -1.37 -15.73 -18.82
N ILE A 43 -0.57 -14.68 -18.75
CA ILE A 43 -0.76 -13.57 -17.80
C ILE A 43 -2.10 -12.86 -18.06
N ALA A 44 -2.42 -12.55 -19.31
CA ALA A 44 -3.69 -11.93 -19.69
C ALA A 44 -4.89 -12.80 -19.32
N THR A 45 -4.81 -14.13 -19.58
CA THR A 45 -5.84 -15.10 -19.20
C THR A 45 -6.00 -15.16 -17.67
N SER A 46 -4.89 -15.28 -16.95
CA SER A 46 -4.91 -15.29 -15.47
C SER A 46 -5.53 -14.02 -14.90
N LYS A 47 -5.18 -12.86 -15.45
CA LYS A 47 -5.76 -11.58 -15.08
C LYS A 47 -7.27 -11.55 -15.28
N THR A 48 -7.77 -11.95 -16.46
CA THR A 48 -9.21 -12.00 -16.78
C THR A 48 -9.97 -12.93 -15.84
N ASN A 49 -9.44 -14.13 -15.60
CA ASN A 49 -10.03 -15.10 -14.70
C ASN A 49 -10.08 -14.58 -13.24
N GLY A 50 -8.99 -13.97 -12.78
CA GLY A 50 -8.91 -13.37 -11.45
C GLY A 50 -9.93 -12.23 -11.25
N VAL A 51 -10.08 -11.35 -12.25
CA VAL A 51 -11.12 -10.31 -12.24
C VAL A 51 -12.52 -10.93 -12.17
N THR A 52 -12.80 -11.96 -12.95
CA THR A 52 -14.09 -12.67 -12.94
C THR A 52 -14.38 -13.27 -11.56
N TYR A 53 -13.38 -13.91 -10.96
CA TYR A 53 -13.51 -14.45 -9.60
C TYR A 53 -13.77 -13.35 -8.58
N LEU A 54 -13.00 -12.26 -8.57
CA LEU A 54 -13.24 -11.17 -7.62
C LEU A 54 -14.61 -10.52 -7.82
N LYS A 55 -15.09 -10.35 -9.06
CA LYS A 55 -16.45 -9.88 -9.33
C LYS A 55 -17.51 -10.80 -8.72
N SER A 56 -17.29 -12.13 -8.74
CA SER A 56 -18.23 -13.09 -8.16
C SER A 56 -18.32 -13.04 -6.63
N LEU A 57 -17.37 -12.40 -5.95
CA LEU A 57 -17.38 -12.19 -4.50
C LEU A 57 -18.20 -10.96 -4.06
N GLN A 58 -18.64 -10.13 -5.02
CA GLN A 58 -19.44 -8.95 -4.71
C GLN A 58 -20.81 -9.38 -4.17
N ALA A 59 -21.20 -8.81 -3.04
CA ALA A 59 -22.51 -9.09 -2.45
C ALA A 59 -23.65 -8.42 -3.25
N ALA A 60 -24.89 -8.86 -3.04
CA ALA A 60 -26.06 -8.35 -3.74
C ALA A 60 -26.35 -6.85 -3.46
N ASP A 61 -25.84 -6.30 -2.36
CA ASP A 61 -25.90 -4.88 -2.04
C ASP A 61 -24.78 -4.06 -2.70
N GLY A 62 -23.86 -4.71 -3.42
CA GLY A 62 -22.73 -4.10 -4.11
C GLY A 62 -21.45 -4.03 -3.26
N SER A 63 -21.50 -4.41 -1.99
CA SER A 63 -20.35 -4.41 -1.11
C SER A 63 -19.43 -5.62 -1.36
N TYR A 64 -18.19 -5.46 -0.94
CA TYR A 64 -17.27 -6.57 -0.71
C TYR A 64 -17.32 -6.90 0.79
N ALA A 65 -18.47 -7.45 1.22
CA ALA A 65 -18.69 -7.86 2.60
C ALA A 65 -17.96 -9.17 2.91
N GLY A 66 -17.50 -9.31 4.12
CA GLY A 66 -16.79 -10.45 4.67
C GLY A 66 -15.70 -9.96 5.60
N SER A 67 -14.94 -10.84 6.22
CA SER A 67 -13.99 -10.52 7.28
C SER A 67 -13.05 -9.34 6.95
N GLY A 68 -13.49 -8.16 7.26
CA GLY A 68 -12.70 -6.93 7.50
C GLY A 68 -11.70 -6.55 6.41
N LEU A 69 -10.47 -6.46 6.81
CA LEU A 69 -9.31 -5.85 6.15
C LEU A 69 -8.98 -6.33 4.73
N SER A 70 -9.39 -7.55 4.34
CA SER A 70 -8.99 -8.12 3.05
C SER A 70 -9.83 -7.64 1.88
N ASN A 71 -11.09 -7.30 2.09
CA ASN A 71 -12.00 -7.06 0.98
C ASN A 71 -11.82 -5.69 0.32
N GLU A 72 -11.41 -4.69 1.09
CA GLU A 72 -11.11 -3.36 0.54
C GLU A 72 -9.96 -3.39 -0.46
N TRP A 73 -8.97 -4.28 -0.26
CA TRP A 73 -7.85 -4.44 -1.19
C TRP A 73 -8.26 -4.92 -2.58
N ALA A 74 -9.50 -5.40 -2.77
CA ALA A 74 -10.02 -5.75 -4.08
C ALA A 74 -9.97 -4.59 -5.08
N PHE A 75 -10.11 -3.33 -4.61
CA PHE A 75 -10.04 -2.16 -5.49
C PHE A 75 -8.65 -1.97 -6.10
N SER A 76 -7.58 -2.19 -5.32
CA SER A 76 -6.22 -2.14 -5.85
C SER A 76 -5.97 -3.24 -6.89
N ALA A 77 -6.52 -4.44 -6.69
CA ALA A 77 -6.40 -5.54 -7.64
C ALA A 77 -7.20 -5.26 -8.92
N PHE A 78 -8.42 -4.74 -8.83
CA PHE A 78 -9.20 -4.31 -10.00
C PHE A 78 -8.49 -3.23 -10.78
N ALA A 79 -7.98 -2.20 -10.10
CA ALA A 79 -7.28 -1.11 -10.76
C ALA A 79 -6.01 -1.60 -11.48
N ALA A 80 -5.19 -2.43 -10.84
CA ALA A 80 -4.03 -3.06 -11.47
C ALA A 80 -4.41 -3.89 -12.71
N ALA A 81 -5.57 -4.57 -12.65
CA ALA A 81 -6.10 -5.35 -13.76
C ALA A 81 -6.79 -4.51 -14.84
N GLY A 82 -6.88 -3.19 -14.69
CA GLY A 82 -7.53 -2.30 -15.66
C GLY A 82 -9.06 -2.30 -15.57
N THR A 83 -9.64 -2.71 -14.44
CA THR A 83 -11.11 -2.72 -14.21
C THR A 83 -11.50 -1.57 -13.30
N ALA A 84 -12.30 -0.63 -13.77
CA ALA A 84 -12.77 0.47 -12.94
C ALA A 84 -13.84 -0.02 -11.94
N ALA A 85 -13.77 0.44 -10.69
CA ALA A 85 -14.69 0.00 -9.64
C ALA A 85 -16.17 0.35 -9.93
N VAL A 86 -16.43 1.37 -10.76
CA VAL A 86 -17.77 1.71 -11.20
C VAL A 86 -18.36 0.68 -12.19
N ASP A 87 -17.51 -0.08 -12.88
CA ASP A 87 -17.88 -1.15 -13.80
C ASP A 87 -18.04 -2.52 -13.10
N VAL A 88 -17.90 -2.55 -11.77
CA VAL A 88 -18.09 -3.74 -10.94
C VAL A 88 -19.45 -3.62 -10.25
N THR A 89 -20.42 -4.39 -10.76
CA THR A 89 -21.83 -4.31 -10.36
C THR A 89 -22.39 -5.70 -10.05
N PRO A 90 -23.19 -5.87 -8.99
CA PRO A 90 -23.86 -7.13 -8.73
C PRO A 90 -25.01 -7.34 -9.72
N GLY A 91 -24.98 -8.43 -10.49
CA GLY A 91 -26.05 -8.74 -11.46
C GLY A 91 -26.33 -7.67 -12.49
N GLY A 92 -25.38 -6.73 -12.75
CA GLY A 92 -25.56 -5.63 -13.69
C GLY A 92 -26.26 -4.37 -13.11
N ASP A 93 -26.58 -4.37 -11.81
CA ASP A 93 -27.23 -3.23 -11.14
C ASP A 93 -26.23 -2.06 -10.95
N ALA A 94 -26.24 -1.09 -11.87
CA ALA A 94 -25.37 0.07 -11.85
C ALA A 94 -25.57 0.97 -10.61
N THR A 95 -26.72 0.92 -9.94
CA THR A 95 -26.99 1.71 -8.73
C THR A 95 -26.19 1.19 -7.51
N LYS A 96 -25.73 -0.06 -7.58
CA LYS A 96 -24.94 -0.77 -6.57
C LYS A 96 -23.50 -1.04 -7.03
N ASN A 97 -22.95 -0.19 -7.90
CA ASN A 97 -21.57 -0.37 -8.30
C ASN A 97 -20.60 -0.24 -7.12
N ALA A 98 -19.49 -0.99 -7.17
CA ALA A 98 -18.56 -1.13 -6.06
C ALA A 98 -17.96 0.21 -5.61
N ARG A 99 -17.68 1.15 -6.53
CA ARG A 99 -17.17 2.49 -6.20
C ARG A 99 -18.14 3.28 -5.34
N LYS A 100 -19.43 3.29 -5.73
CA LYS A 100 -20.46 4.03 -4.97
C LYS A 100 -20.61 3.46 -3.56
N VAL A 101 -20.77 2.13 -3.46
CA VAL A 101 -20.97 1.45 -2.17
C VAL A 101 -19.75 1.67 -1.26
N TYR A 102 -18.54 1.61 -1.82
CA TYR A 102 -17.34 1.86 -1.05
C TYR A 102 -17.21 3.31 -0.58
N ARG A 103 -17.54 4.29 -1.43
CA ARG A 103 -17.57 5.69 -1.03
C ARG A 103 -18.57 5.95 0.09
N ASP A 104 -19.76 5.38 -0.03
CA ASP A 104 -20.81 5.50 0.99
C ASP A 104 -20.34 4.89 2.33
N LEU A 105 -19.64 3.74 2.30
CA LEU A 105 -19.02 3.12 3.48
C LEU A 105 -18.00 4.06 4.14
N LEU A 106 -17.04 4.57 3.37
CA LEU A 106 -15.98 5.48 3.86
C LEU A 106 -16.56 6.76 4.48
N ALA A 107 -17.71 7.22 3.99
CA ALA A 107 -18.42 8.41 4.50
C ALA A 107 -19.18 8.17 5.80
N THR A 108 -19.38 6.93 6.23
CA THR A 108 -20.12 6.64 7.49
C THR A 108 -19.30 7.00 8.72
N SER A 109 -19.95 7.48 9.76
CA SER A 109 -19.30 7.80 11.03
C SER A 109 -18.76 6.56 11.77
N GLY A 110 -19.27 5.37 11.47
CA GLY A 110 -18.82 4.09 12.05
C GLY A 110 -17.61 3.47 11.34
N TRP A 111 -17.18 4.02 10.20
CA TRP A 111 -15.98 3.56 9.52
C TRP A 111 -14.75 4.33 10.03
N PRO A 112 -13.57 3.66 10.21
CA PRO A 112 -13.32 2.23 9.97
C PRO A 112 -13.76 1.32 11.13
N SER A 113 -13.78 1.82 12.38
CA SER A 113 -14.17 1.12 13.59
C SER A 113 -14.35 2.11 14.75
N ALA A 114 -14.80 1.65 15.91
CA ALA A 114 -14.91 2.47 17.13
C ALA A 114 -13.54 2.85 17.72
N THR A 115 -12.50 2.07 17.40
CA THR A 115 -11.11 2.32 17.85
C THR A 115 -10.17 2.22 16.64
N PRO A 116 -10.17 3.25 15.78
CA PRO A 116 -9.39 3.19 14.54
C PRO A 116 -7.88 3.26 14.84
N VAL A 117 -7.13 2.62 13.96
CA VAL A 117 -5.67 2.73 13.91
C VAL A 117 -5.26 3.36 12.58
N VAL A 118 -4.05 3.91 12.51
CA VAL A 118 -3.59 4.62 11.30
C VAL A 118 -3.69 3.78 10.03
N THR A 119 -3.38 2.48 10.11
CA THR A 119 -3.45 1.56 8.96
C THR A 119 -4.85 1.37 8.39
N ASP A 120 -5.90 1.69 9.13
CA ASP A 120 -7.27 1.69 8.60
C ASP A 120 -7.46 2.82 7.59
N TYR A 121 -7.01 4.02 7.93
CA TYR A 121 -7.10 5.20 7.06
C TYR A 121 -6.16 5.09 5.86
N GLU A 122 -4.97 4.54 6.05
CA GLU A 122 -3.98 4.26 5.00
C GLU A 122 -4.53 3.28 3.95
N ARG A 123 -5.11 2.17 4.41
CA ARG A 123 -5.80 1.20 3.56
C ARG A 123 -6.96 1.85 2.82
N GLY A 124 -7.80 2.60 3.55
CA GLY A 124 -8.92 3.36 2.97
C GLY A 124 -8.46 4.32 1.88
N THR A 125 -7.36 5.06 2.11
CA THR A 125 -6.77 6.00 1.15
C THR A 125 -6.31 5.30 -0.13
N LEU A 126 -5.53 4.21 -0.02
CA LEU A 126 -5.02 3.45 -1.16
C LEU A 126 -6.16 2.90 -2.01
N ASN A 127 -7.18 2.33 -1.37
CA ASN A 127 -8.29 1.70 -2.07
C ASN A 127 -9.34 2.70 -2.57
N ALA A 128 -9.55 3.83 -1.88
CA ALA A 128 -10.34 4.94 -2.41
C ALA A 128 -9.73 5.46 -3.71
N TYR A 129 -8.42 5.71 -3.71
CA TYR A 129 -7.71 6.15 -4.90
C TYR A 129 -7.85 5.14 -6.04
N ALA A 130 -7.58 3.85 -5.80
CA ALA A 130 -7.74 2.78 -6.79
C ALA A 130 -9.17 2.66 -7.33
N ALA A 131 -10.18 2.95 -6.51
CA ALA A 131 -11.59 2.95 -6.88
C ALA A 131 -12.02 4.20 -7.68
N GLY A 132 -11.17 5.21 -7.83
CA GLY A 132 -11.53 6.48 -8.46
C GLY A 132 -12.31 7.41 -7.53
N ILE A 133 -12.05 7.33 -6.23
CA ILE A 133 -12.60 8.23 -5.20
C ILE A 133 -11.45 9.10 -4.70
N ASP A 134 -11.63 10.42 -4.66
CA ASP A 134 -10.62 11.32 -4.09
C ASP A 134 -10.57 11.11 -2.55
N PRO A 135 -9.48 10.59 -1.98
CA PRO A 135 -9.42 10.24 -0.56
C PRO A 135 -9.45 11.46 0.36
N ALA A 136 -9.06 12.64 -0.11
CA ALA A 136 -9.19 13.89 0.65
C ALA A 136 -10.62 14.47 0.59
N ARG A 137 -11.48 13.96 -0.31
CA ARG A 137 -12.81 14.51 -0.63
C ARG A 137 -13.89 13.45 -0.65
N ILE A 138 -13.89 12.55 0.34
CA ILE A 138 -14.89 11.48 0.46
C ILE A 138 -16.27 12.08 0.68
N SER A 139 -16.39 12.96 1.65
CA SER A 139 -17.61 13.71 2.00
C SER A 139 -17.24 15.07 2.58
N ALA A 140 -18.24 15.88 2.95
CA ALA A 140 -18.01 17.17 3.61
C ALA A 140 -17.30 17.06 4.98
N SER A 141 -17.37 15.90 5.61
CA SER A 141 -16.81 15.63 6.94
C SER A 141 -15.71 14.56 6.97
N ARG A 142 -15.32 14.00 5.80
CA ARG A 142 -14.34 12.92 5.76
C ARG A 142 -13.21 13.23 4.78
N ASN A 143 -12.00 13.36 5.33
CA ASN A 143 -10.74 13.56 4.61
C ASN A 143 -9.70 12.56 5.12
N LEU A 144 -9.48 11.46 4.38
CA LEU A 144 -8.57 10.39 4.81
C LEU A 144 -7.10 10.84 4.89
N ILE A 145 -6.70 11.88 4.16
CA ILE A 145 -5.35 12.44 4.26
C ILE A 145 -5.19 13.16 5.60
N ALA A 146 -6.20 13.92 6.00
CA ALA A 146 -6.21 14.57 7.32
C ALA A 146 -6.26 13.53 8.45
N ASP A 147 -7.09 12.49 8.31
CA ASP A 147 -7.11 11.37 9.26
C ASP A 147 -5.71 10.77 9.46
N ILE A 148 -4.96 10.50 8.39
CA ILE A 148 -3.57 9.99 8.48
C ILE A 148 -2.65 11.01 9.15
N TYR A 149 -2.75 12.30 8.80
CA TYR A 149 -1.93 13.36 9.38
C TYR A 149 -2.09 13.46 10.89
N GLY A 150 -3.29 13.15 11.41
CA GLY A 150 -3.58 13.11 12.84
C GLY A 150 -2.75 12.10 13.64
N TYR A 151 -2.13 11.12 12.96
CA TYR A 151 -1.27 10.10 13.59
C TYR A 151 0.22 10.44 13.55
N TRP A 152 0.61 11.60 13.04
CA TRP A 152 2.00 12.04 13.02
C TRP A 152 2.62 12.06 14.41
N GLN A 153 3.83 11.48 14.55
CA GLN A 153 4.56 11.45 15.81
C GLN A 153 5.46 12.68 15.94
N THR A 154 5.11 13.62 16.78
CA THR A 154 5.89 14.85 16.99
C THR A 154 7.27 14.59 17.61
N ALA A 155 7.37 13.62 18.51
CA ALA A 155 8.63 13.24 19.16
C ALA A 155 9.56 12.40 18.25
N GLU A 156 8.98 11.70 17.28
CA GLU A 156 9.71 10.83 16.34
C GLU A 156 9.27 11.18 14.90
N ALA A 157 9.53 12.39 14.47
CA ALA A 157 9.11 12.93 13.17
C ALA A 157 9.40 11.99 12.01
N GLY A 158 8.37 11.69 11.22
CA GLY A 158 8.42 10.71 10.13
C GLY A 158 7.75 9.37 10.46
N TYR A 159 7.43 9.09 11.73
CA TYR A 159 6.58 7.97 12.11
C TYR A 159 5.11 8.38 12.17
N PHE A 160 4.23 7.42 11.85
CA PHE A 160 2.77 7.53 11.95
C PHE A 160 2.21 6.42 12.83
N GLY A 161 1.30 6.76 13.74
CA GLY A 161 0.82 5.85 14.76
C GLY A 161 1.93 5.47 15.76
N PRO A 162 1.71 4.47 16.63
CA PRO A 162 2.75 4.00 17.55
C PRO A 162 3.99 3.54 16.78
N SER A 163 5.14 4.17 17.02
CA SER A 163 6.38 3.91 16.26
C SER A 163 6.86 2.44 16.36
N ALA A 164 6.50 1.76 17.45
CA ALA A 164 6.74 0.32 17.62
C ALA A 164 6.06 -0.52 16.51
N ASN A 165 4.94 -0.02 15.95
CA ASN A 165 4.22 -0.63 14.85
C ASN A 165 4.71 -0.01 13.53
N TYR A 166 5.90 -0.37 13.11
CA TYR A 166 6.56 0.19 11.94
C TYR A 166 5.74 0.13 10.65
N ASN A 167 4.85 -0.86 10.50
CA ASN A 167 3.95 -0.98 9.35
C ASN A 167 3.10 0.28 9.12
N GLY A 168 2.65 0.99 10.18
CA GLY A 168 1.93 2.26 10.03
C GLY A 168 2.75 3.29 9.24
N THR A 169 4.05 3.40 9.49
CA THR A 169 4.92 4.32 8.75
C THR A 169 5.12 3.89 7.29
N VAL A 170 5.23 2.59 7.01
CA VAL A 170 5.34 2.07 5.64
C VAL A 170 4.07 2.37 4.84
N PHE A 171 2.91 2.08 5.42
CA PHE A 171 1.63 2.33 4.74
C PHE A 171 1.27 3.81 4.66
N ALA A 172 1.72 4.67 5.60
CA ALA A 172 1.69 6.13 5.43
C ALA A 172 2.50 6.55 4.20
N GLY A 173 3.71 6.00 4.03
CA GLY A 173 4.53 6.23 2.84
C GLY A 173 3.82 5.85 1.54
N LEU A 174 3.18 4.68 1.50
CA LEU A 174 2.41 4.22 0.34
C LEU A 174 1.19 5.11 0.06
N SER A 175 0.37 5.36 1.08
CA SER A 175 -0.89 6.08 0.93
C SER A 175 -0.67 7.55 0.60
N LEU A 176 0.27 8.21 1.26
CA LEU A 176 0.57 9.63 1.05
C LEU A 176 1.34 9.86 -0.27
N ALA A 177 2.29 8.99 -0.64
CA ALA A 177 2.92 9.06 -1.96
C ALA A 177 1.94 8.76 -3.10
N GLY A 178 0.95 7.88 -2.86
CA GLY A 178 -0.13 7.58 -3.78
C GLY A 178 -1.22 8.64 -3.86
N ALA A 179 -1.32 9.52 -2.88
CA ALA A 179 -2.38 10.54 -2.79
C ALA A 179 -2.15 11.68 -3.80
N ARG A 180 -2.74 11.53 -4.98
CA ARG A 180 -2.63 12.50 -6.07
C ARG A 180 -3.96 13.21 -6.33
N THR A 181 -3.89 14.40 -6.91
CA THR A 181 -5.07 15.09 -7.43
C THR A 181 -5.59 14.38 -8.68
N GLN A 182 -6.79 14.75 -9.14
CA GLN A 182 -7.34 14.22 -10.40
C GLN A 182 -6.45 14.54 -11.61
N SER A 183 -5.67 15.62 -11.55
CA SER A 183 -4.68 15.98 -12.58
C SER A 183 -3.36 15.20 -12.46
N GLY A 184 -3.21 14.33 -11.46
CA GLY A 184 -2.01 13.54 -11.21
C GLY A 184 -0.93 14.26 -10.38
N ALA A 185 -1.14 15.51 -9.96
CA ALA A 185 -0.20 16.22 -9.10
C ALA A 185 -0.07 15.54 -7.73
N GLN A 186 1.15 15.51 -7.17
CA GLN A 186 1.38 15.04 -5.82
C GLN A 186 0.75 16.01 -4.83
N ARG A 187 -0.15 15.50 -3.99
CA ARG A 187 -0.90 16.31 -3.02
C ARG A 187 -0.07 16.63 -1.77
N VAL A 188 0.73 15.68 -1.36
CA VAL A 188 1.55 15.73 -0.14
C VAL A 188 2.92 16.36 -0.46
N PRO A 189 3.45 17.28 0.38
CA PRO A 189 4.74 17.90 0.13
C PRO A 189 5.89 16.90 0.19
N GLN A 190 6.88 17.05 -0.71
CA GLN A 190 8.03 16.16 -0.79
C GLN A 190 8.80 16.08 0.53
N ALA A 191 8.91 17.19 1.28
CA ALA A 191 9.59 17.20 2.58
C ALA A 191 8.99 16.19 3.58
N LEU A 192 7.67 15.95 3.53
CA LEU A 192 7.02 14.93 4.35
C LEU A 192 7.38 13.52 3.87
N LEU A 193 7.34 13.28 2.55
CA LEU A 193 7.73 11.99 1.98
C LEU A 193 9.20 11.68 2.30
N ASP A 194 10.09 12.66 2.23
CA ASP A 194 11.51 12.50 2.58
C ASP A 194 11.72 12.11 4.04
N ARG A 195 10.87 12.61 4.96
CA ARG A 195 10.89 12.20 6.37
C ARG A 195 10.47 10.74 6.53
N ILE A 196 9.43 10.31 5.83
CA ILE A 196 8.99 8.91 5.81
C ILE A 196 10.09 8.03 5.23
N VAL A 197 10.68 8.40 4.09
CA VAL A 197 11.80 7.68 3.46
C VAL A 197 12.95 7.50 4.45
N THR A 198 13.30 8.56 5.20
CA THR A 198 14.36 8.47 6.23
C THR A 198 14.04 7.39 7.29
N ARG A 199 12.78 7.30 7.74
CA ARG A 199 12.37 6.29 8.72
C ARG A 199 12.32 4.88 8.12
N VAL A 200 11.84 4.75 6.88
CA VAL A 200 11.82 3.45 6.19
C VAL A 200 13.25 2.91 6.06
N ARG A 201 14.20 3.72 5.64
CA ARG A 201 15.63 3.36 5.53
C ARG A 201 16.24 2.95 6.88
N ALA A 202 15.98 3.74 7.92
CA ALA A 202 16.53 3.49 9.27
C ALA A 202 16.03 2.17 9.90
N ASN A 203 14.96 1.58 9.35
CA ASN A 203 14.40 0.31 9.80
C ASN A 203 14.78 -0.87 8.89
N GLN A 204 15.66 -0.69 7.89
CA GLN A 204 16.15 -1.81 7.08
C GLN A 204 17.05 -2.72 7.94
N HIS A 205 16.78 -4.01 7.90
CA HIS A 205 17.55 -5.01 8.63
C HIS A 205 18.90 -5.33 7.93
N ASN A 206 19.81 -5.92 8.67
CA ASN A 206 21.16 -6.26 8.18
C ASN A 206 21.14 -7.29 7.02
N ASP A 207 20.06 -8.06 6.86
CA ASP A 207 19.86 -8.97 5.72
C ASP A 207 19.28 -8.29 4.47
N GLY A 208 19.02 -6.99 4.54
CA GLY A 208 18.54 -6.15 3.45
C GLY A 208 17.02 -6.05 3.34
N GLY A 209 16.23 -6.76 4.14
CA GLY A 209 14.79 -6.67 4.18
C GLY A 209 14.25 -5.80 5.32
N TRP A 210 12.95 -5.90 5.58
CA TRP A 210 12.24 -5.25 6.70
C TRP A 210 11.32 -6.23 7.42
N ASN A 211 10.91 -5.87 8.63
CA ASN A 211 9.94 -6.60 9.43
C ASN A 211 8.87 -5.65 9.98
N TYR A 212 7.87 -6.18 10.67
CA TYR A 212 6.74 -5.42 11.25
C TYR A 212 7.14 -4.52 12.42
N SER A 213 8.20 -4.89 13.15
CA SER A 213 8.66 -4.18 14.33
C SER A 213 9.65 -3.08 13.96
N LYS A 214 9.63 -1.97 14.73
CA LYS A 214 10.62 -0.92 14.61
C LYS A 214 12.02 -1.47 14.93
N ALA A 215 12.94 -1.32 13.99
CA ALA A 215 14.34 -1.73 14.11
C ALA A 215 15.29 -0.56 14.34
N GLU A 216 14.91 0.66 13.96
CA GLU A 216 15.71 1.88 14.14
C GLU A 216 16.16 2.03 15.61
N GLY A 217 17.46 2.19 15.82
CA GLY A 217 18.05 2.33 17.15
C GLY A 217 18.09 1.05 17.99
N ASN A 218 17.69 -0.09 17.44
CA ASN A 218 17.70 -1.39 18.13
C ASN A 218 18.55 -2.43 17.37
N PRO A 219 19.84 -2.62 17.74
CA PRO A 219 20.72 -3.55 17.04
C PRO A 219 20.21 -5.00 17.00
N ALA A 220 19.47 -5.44 18.03
CA ALA A 220 18.90 -6.78 18.06
C ALA A 220 17.80 -6.96 17.00
N GLN A 221 16.97 -5.94 16.81
CA GLN A 221 15.94 -5.94 15.75
C GLN A 221 16.57 -5.80 14.36
N LEU A 222 17.58 -4.95 14.19
CA LEU A 222 18.32 -4.84 12.93
C LEU A 222 18.99 -6.17 12.52
N GLY A 223 19.38 -6.98 13.48
CA GLY A 223 19.92 -8.34 13.26
C GLY A 223 18.87 -9.45 13.12
N ALA A 224 17.61 -9.16 13.37
CA ALA A 224 16.52 -10.14 13.25
C ALA A 224 16.23 -10.46 11.77
N ALA A 225 15.59 -11.61 11.52
CA ALA A 225 15.18 -12.00 10.18
C ALA A 225 14.08 -11.07 9.64
N SER A 226 14.23 -10.67 8.40
CA SER A 226 13.21 -9.89 7.67
C SER A 226 12.06 -10.76 7.17
N ASP A 227 10.95 -10.10 6.91
CA ASP A 227 9.73 -10.66 6.33
C ASP A 227 9.55 -10.21 4.88
N ILE A 228 9.08 -11.10 3.99
CA ILE A 228 8.97 -10.77 2.57
C ILE A 228 7.79 -9.83 2.29
N ASP A 229 6.72 -9.87 3.09
CA ASP A 229 5.55 -9.00 2.95
C ASP A 229 5.96 -7.55 3.26
N MET A 230 6.58 -7.34 4.43
CA MET A 230 7.07 -6.03 4.83
C MET A 230 8.20 -5.53 3.94
N THR A 231 9.05 -6.42 3.42
CA THR A 231 10.08 -6.04 2.44
C THR A 231 9.44 -5.54 1.15
N GLY A 232 8.43 -6.25 0.61
CA GLY A 232 7.69 -5.80 -0.55
C GLY A 232 6.99 -4.46 -0.34
N ALA A 233 6.31 -4.29 0.81
CA ALA A 233 5.63 -3.03 1.15
C ALA A 233 6.61 -1.86 1.33
N SER A 234 7.74 -2.08 2.03
CA SER A 234 8.76 -1.04 2.26
C SER A 234 9.46 -0.61 0.96
N MET A 235 9.81 -1.56 0.09
CA MET A 235 10.30 -1.25 -1.27
C MET A 235 9.29 -0.39 -2.03
N ALA A 236 8.02 -0.79 -2.02
CA ALA A 236 6.97 -0.03 -2.69
C ALA A 236 6.81 1.38 -2.11
N ALA A 237 6.89 1.55 -0.78
CA ALA A 237 6.82 2.86 -0.13
C ALA A 237 7.98 3.77 -0.58
N LEU A 238 9.21 3.26 -0.57
CA LEU A 238 10.39 3.99 -1.03
C LEU A 238 10.26 4.40 -2.50
N CYS A 239 9.92 3.46 -3.38
CA CYS A 239 9.80 3.72 -4.82
C CYS A 239 8.63 4.68 -5.14
N SER A 240 7.49 4.56 -4.43
CA SER A 240 6.36 5.49 -4.58
C SER A 240 6.70 6.92 -4.13
N ALA A 241 7.59 7.07 -3.16
CA ALA A 241 8.11 8.35 -2.70
C ALA A 241 9.23 8.92 -3.60
N GLY A 242 9.60 8.22 -4.68
CA GLY A 242 10.57 8.68 -5.68
C GLY A 242 11.98 8.10 -5.53
N VAL A 243 12.21 7.15 -4.63
CA VAL A 243 13.50 6.46 -4.52
C VAL A 243 13.69 5.54 -5.74
N PRO A 244 14.81 5.66 -6.48
CA PRO A 244 15.02 4.87 -7.70
C PRO A 244 15.36 3.39 -7.38
N ALA A 245 15.07 2.49 -8.32
CA ALA A 245 15.39 1.06 -8.19
C ALA A 245 16.91 0.76 -8.05
N THR A 246 17.77 1.73 -8.40
CA THR A 246 19.23 1.63 -8.27
C THR A 246 19.74 2.08 -6.90
N ASP A 247 18.87 2.57 -6.02
CA ASP A 247 19.23 2.98 -4.67
C ASP A 247 19.77 1.77 -3.87
N PRO A 248 20.81 1.93 -3.05
CA PRO A 248 21.41 0.85 -2.28
C PRO A 248 20.43 0.05 -1.43
N ASP A 249 19.44 0.71 -0.81
CA ASP A 249 18.46 0.02 0.04
C ASP A 249 17.51 -0.86 -0.79
N ILE A 250 17.11 -0.38 -1.98
CA ILE A 250 16.31 -1.18 -2.93
C ILE A 250 17.12 -2.35 -3.49
N VAL A 251 18.41 -2.13 -3.79
CA VAL A 251 19.30 -3.19 -4.26
C VAL A 251 19.49 -4.29 -3.20
N GLN A 252 19.64 -3.92 -1.93
CA GLN A 252 19.73 -4.87 -0.82
C GLN A 252 18.41 -5.63 -0.61
N ALA A 253 17.28 -4.94 -0.67
CA ALA A 253 15.96 -5.56 -0.58
C ALA A 253 15.69 -6.56 -1.71
N LYS A 254 16.08 -6.22 -2.94
CA LYS A 254 16.04 -7.14 -4.08
C LYS A 254 16.92 -8.37 -3.84
N ALA A 255 18.12 -8.20 -3.28
CA ALA A 255 19.00 -9.32 -2.94
C ALA A 255 18.41 -10.22 -1.84
N PHE A 256 17.77 -9.61 -0.83
CA PHE A 256 17.03 -10.34 0.19
C PHE A 256 15.90 -11.18 -0.43
N LEU A 257 15.03 -10.60 -1.24
CA LEU A 257 13.96 -11.35 -1.93
C LEU A 257 14.53 -12.48 -2.79
N LYS A 258 15.61 -12.21 -3.53
CA LYS A 258 16.31 -13.26 -4.31
C LYS A 258 16.77 -14.42 -3.44
N SER A 259 17.27 -14.15 -2.22
CA SER A 259 17.71 -15.19 -1.27
C SER A 259 16.56 -16.09 -0.77
N LYS A 260 15.31 -15.62 -0.86
CA LYS A 260 14.10 -16.37 -0.48
C LYS A 260 13.50 -17.17 -1.65
N LEU A 261 14.07 -17.06 -2.84
CA LEU A 261 13.54 -17.71 -4.04
C LEU A 261 13.73 -19.23 -3.98
N VAL A 262 12.63 -19.97 -4.09
CA VAL A 262 12.61 -21.44 -4.17
C VAL A 262 12.90 -21.85 -5.62
N SER A 263 14.06 -22.43 -5.86
CA SER A 263 14.55 -22.72 -7.20
C SER A 263 13.62 -23.59 -8.05
N THR A 264 12.90 -24.51 -7.43
CA THR A 264 12.03 -25.47 -8.14
C THR A 264 10.68 -24.89 -8.56
N SER A 265 10.19 -23.86 -7.87
CA SER A 265 8.84 -23.28 -8.09
C SER A 265 8.85 -21.84 -8.56
N GLY A 266 9.92 -21.08 -8.31
CA GLY A 266 9.95 -19.64 -8.48
C GLY A 266 9.25 -18.86 -7.36
N ALA A 267 8.69 -19.53 -6.37
CA ALA A 267 8.06 -18.89 -5.21
C ALA A 267 9.10 -18.26 -4.28
N PHE A 268 8.70 -17.22 -3.55
CA PHE A 268 9.43 -16.79 -2.35
C PHE A 268 9.00 -17.62 -1.14
N ASN A 269 9.96 -18.05 -0.33
CA ASN A 269 9.71 -18.72 0.93
C ASN A 269 9.49 -17.67 2.03
N ALA A 270 8.25 -17.54 2.51
CA ALA A 270 7.84 -16.63 3.57
C ALA A 270 8.01 -17.24 4.96
N MET A 271 7.79 -16.44 6.01
CA MET A 271 7.85 -16.88 7.41
C MET A 271 6.99 -18.12 7.68
N TYR A 272 5.81 -18.20 7.08
CA TYR A 272 4.86 -19.32 7.22
C TYR A 272 4.92 -20.30 6.02
N GLY A 273 6.06 -20.38 5.35
CA GLY A 273 6.26 -21.20 4.16
C GLY A 273 5.74 -20.52 2.89
N VAL A 274 5.83 -21.27 1.79
CA VAL A 274 5.39 -20.78 0.48
C VAL A 274 3.88 -20.55 0.48
N ASN A 275 3.46 -19.33 0.25
CA ASN A 275 2.05 -18.96 0.13
C ASN A 275 1.84 -17.84 -0.90
N THR A 276 0.66 -17.77 -1.47
CA THR A 276 0.31 -16.86 -2.56
C THR A 276 0.22 -15.41 -2.11
N ASN A 277 -0.26 -15.16 -0.90
CA ASN A 277 -0.41 -13.80 -0.36
C ASN A 277 0.95 -13.11 -0.23
N SER A 278 1.88 -13.70 0.52
CA SER A 278 3.24 -13.16 0.69
C SER A 278 3.98 -13.01 -0.64
N ASN A 279 3.83 -13.98 -1.56
CA ASN A 279 4.40 -13.86 -2.90
C ASN A 279 3.78 -12.69 -3.69
N GLY A 280 2.47 -12.48 -3.55
CA GLY A 280 1.77 -11.32 -4.13
C GLY A 280 2.31 -9.99 -3.61
N TRP A 281 2.59 -9.89 -2.31
CA TRP A 281 3.18 -8.68 -1.69
C TRP A 281 4.58 -8.41 -2.19
N ALA A 282 5.47 -9.42 -2.18
CA ALA A 282 6.84 -9.29 -2.68
C ALA A 282 6.87 -8.85 -4.14
N VAL A 283 6.06 -9.50 -5.01
CA VAL A 283 5.94 -9.13 -6.43
C VAL A 283 5.38 -7.72 -6.60
N SER A 284 4.38 -7.31 -5.81
CA SER A 284 3.85 -5.94 -5.85
C SER A 284 4.91 -4.90 -5.46
N GLY A 285 5.81 -5.22 -4.53
CA GLY A 285 6.97 -4.38 -4.20
C GLY A 285 7.93 -4.23 -5.37
N LEU A 286 8.26 -5.33 -6.05
CA LEU A 286 9.11 -5.31 -7.25
C LEU A 286 8.46 -4.49 -8.36
N ASN A 287 7.17 -4.70 -8.63
CA ASN A 287 6.42 -3.95 -9.64
C ASN A 287 6.42 -2.44 -9.35
N ALA A 288 6.22 -2.03 -8.09
CA ALA A 288 6.23 -0.64 -7.67
C ALA A 288 7.58 0.06 -7.95
N CYS A 289 8.67 -0.70 -7.89
CA CYS A 289 10.02 -0.23 -8.20
C CYS A 289 10.40 -0.39 -9.69
N GLY A 290 9.49 -0.86 -10.56
CA GLY A 290 9.78 -1.12 -11.96
C GLY A 290 10.73 -2.30 -12.18
N ILE A 291 10.88 -3.19 -11.20
CA ILE A 291 11.72 -4.38 -11.28
C ILE A 291 10.89 -5.54 -11.83
N ASN A 292 11.32 -6.11 -12.94
CA ASN A 292 10.58 -7.22 -13.58
C ASN A 292 10.77 -8.53 -12.80
N PRO A 293 9.68 -9.12 -12.23
CA PRO A 293 9.76 -10.37 -11.48
C PRO A 293 9.86 -11.64 -12.36
N GLN A 294 9.96 -11.50 -13.68
CA GLN A 294 10.03 -12.62 -14.63
C GLN A 294 11.42 -12.80 -15.28
N THR A 295 12.38 -11.96 -14.95
CA THR A 295 13.70 -11.95 -15.62
C THR A 295 14.83 -11.75 -14.61
N GLY A 296 16.06 -11.96 -15.09
CA GLY A 296 17.27 -11.65 -14.34
C GLY A 296 17.36 -12.42 -13.02
N ASP A 297 17.41 -11.68 -11.93
CA ASP A 297 17.60 -12.23 -10.58
C ASP A 297 16.46 -13.15 -10.10
N PHE A 298 15.28 -13.04 -10.71
CA PHE A 298 14.08 -13.80 -10.34
C PHE A 298 13.77 -14.95 -11.29
N LEU A 299 14.65 -15.21 -12.26
CA LEU A 299 14.58 -16.40 -13.09
C LEU A 299 15.41 -17.52 -12.44
N THR A 300 14.76 -18.59 -12.02
CA THR A 300 15.44 -19.76 -11.45
C THR A 300 16.15 -20.59 -12.53
N PRO A 301 17.15 -21.45 -12.20
CA PRO A 301 17.81 -22.30 -13.17
C PRO A 301 16.88 -23.17 -14.04
N PRO A 302 15.76 -23.73 -13.50
CA PRO A 302 14.76 -24.43 -14.32
C PRO A 302 13.86 -23.52 -15.16
N GLY A 303 14.06 -22.19 -15.15
CA GLY A 303 13.22 -21.23 -15.90
C GLY A 303 11.90 -20.90 -15.21
N ARG A 304 11.81 -20.92 -13.87
CA ARG A 304 10.64 -20.54 -13.09
C ARG A 304 10.80 -19.16 -12.51
N THR A 305 9.69 -18.45 -12.37
CA THR A 305 9.61 -17.08 -11.84
C THR A 305 8.52 -16.96 -10.79
N PRO A 306 8.51 -15.88 -9.96
CA PRO A 306 7.41 -15.60 -9.03
C PRO A 306 6.05 -15.49 -9.72
N ILE A 307 6.00 -15.00 -10.95
CA ILE A 307 4.75 -14.93 -11.74
C ILE A 307 4.27 -16.33 -12.12
N ASP A 308 5.18 -17.23 -12.51
CA ASP A 308 4.83 -18.62 -12.80
C ASP A 308 4.24 -19.31 -11.58
N PHE A 309 4.85 -19.09 -10.40
CA PHE A 309 4.31 -19.60 -9.15
C PHE A 309 2.89 -19.09 -8.91
N LEU A 310 2.67 -17.76 -8.98
CA LEU A 310 1.35 -17.18 -8.74
C LEU A 310 0.30 -17.76 -9.71
N ILE A 311 0.57 -17.82 -11.01
CA ILE A 311 -0.35 -18.38 -11.99
C ILE A 311 -0.65 -19.84 -11.71
N ALA A 312 0.34 -20.63 -11.28
CA ALA A 312 0.15 -22.03 -10.90
C ALA A 312 -0.76 -22.22 -9.67
N GLN A 313 -0.97 -21.18 -8.84
CA GLN A 313 -1.91 -21.23 -7.73
C GLN A 313 -3.37 -20.92 -8.15
N GLN A 314 -3.60 -20.52 -9.40
CA GLN A 314 -4.95 -20.17 -9.85
C GLN A 314 -5.76 -21.42 -10.20
N PHE A 315 -7.03 -21.44 -9.76
CA PHE A 315 -7.98 -22.49 -10.17
C PHE A 315 -8.44 -22.28 -11.62
N ASN A 316 -8.49 -23.37 -12.37
CA ASN A 316 -9.00 -23.38 -13.73
C ASN A 316 -9.97 -24.56 -13.93
N PRO A 317 -11.27 -24.34 -14.19
CA PRO A 317 -11.96 -23.03 -14.20
C PRO A 317 -12.15 -22.49 -12.78
N GLY A 318 -12.53 -21.21 -12.67
CA GLY A 318 -12.92 -20.59 -11.37
C GLY A 318 -12.18 -19.31 -11.07
N GLY A 319 -10.90 -19.20 -11.50
CA GLY A 319 -10.15 -17.94 -11.51
C GLY A 319 -9.60 -17.45 -10.16
N GLY A 320 -10.08 -17.97 -9.03
CA GLY A 320 -9.54 -17.64 -7.73
C GLY A 320 -8.21 -18.34 -7.45
N PHE A 321 -7.43 -17.82 -6.51
CA PHE A 321 -6.10 -18.36 -6.18
C PHE A 321 -6.11 -19.09 -4.83
N LYS A 322 -5.34 -20.16 -4.74
CA LYS A 322 -5.06 -20.86 -3.48
C LYS A 322 -4.26 -19.96 -2.53
N TYR A 323 -4.45 -20.11 -1.24
CA TYR A 323 -3.52 -19.49 -0.28
C TYR A 323 -2.18 -20.24 -0.26
N GLN A 324 -2.20 -21.56 -0.17
CA GLN A 324 -1.02 -22.42 -0.24
C GLN A 324 -1.20 -23.50 -1.32
N PRO A 325 -0.12 -24.06 -1.87
CA PRO A 325 -0.20 -25.08 -2.93
C PRO A 325 -1.11 -26.27 -2.59
N ALA A 326 -1.18 -26.65 -1.32
CA ALA A 326 -1.99 -27.78 -0.85
C ALA A 326 -3.49 -27.47 -0.71
N ASN A 327 -3.89 -26.20 -0.79
CA ASN A 327 -5.31 -25.85 -0.64
C ASN A 327 -6.13 -26.30 -1.85
N THR A 328 -7.35 -26.76 -1.58
CA THR A 328 -8.31 -27.28 -2.59
C THR A 328 -9.40 -26.27 -2.92
N THR A 329 -9.45 -25.14 -2.23
CA THR A 329 -10.40 -24.04 -2.45
C THR A 329 -9.68 -22.72 -2.63
N PRO A 330 -10.23 -21.77 -3.39
CA PRO A 330 -9.66 -20.44 -3.52
C PRO A 330 -9.81 -19.63 -2.23
N SER A 331 -8.86 -18.74 -1.99
CA SER A 331 -8.92 -17.74 -0.94
C SER A 331 -9.16 -16.37 -1.56
N ALA A 332 -10.16 -15.62 -1.12
CA ALA A 332 -10.42 -14.25 -1.56
C ALA A 332 -9.19 -13.36 -1.32
N TYR A 333 -8.61 -13.47 -0.12
CA TYR A 333 -7.43 -12.74 0.30
C TYR A 333 -6.22 -13.00 -0.61
N ALA A 334 -5.87 -14.27 -0.81
CA ALA A 334 -4.77 -14.64 -1.72
C ALA A 334 -5.05 -14.24 -3.17
N SER A 335 -6.32 -14.29 -3.60
CA SER A 335 -6.72 -13.92 -4.95
C SER A 335 -6.55 -12.43 -5.23
N ILE A 336 -6.82 -11.56 -4.26
CA ILE A 336 -6.60 -10.13 -4.35
C ILE A 336 -5.12 -9.82 -4.58
N ASP A 337 -4.25 -10.36 -3.73
CA ASP A 337 -2.82 -10.07 -3.80
C ASP A 337 -2.14 -10.69 -5.03
N ALA A 338 -2.54 -11.92 -5.38
CA ALA A 338 -2.04 -12.56 -6.60
C ALA A 338 -2.49 -11.81 -7.86
N LEU A 339 -3.76 -11.41 -7.95
CA LEU A 339 -4.26 -10.66 -9.12
C LEU A 339 -3.54 -9.32 -9.27
N ARG A 340 -3.36 -8.55 -8.18
CA ARG A 340 -2.61 -7.30 -8.21
C ARG A 340 -1.19 -7.52 -8.75
N ALA A 341 -0.50 -8.51 -8.23
CA ALA A 341 0.87 -8.85 -8.59
C ALA A 341 1.01 -9.32 -10.05
N VAL A 342 0.18 -10.29 -10.48
CA VAL A 342 0.17 -10.84 -11.85
C VAL A 342 -0.22 -9.77 -12.87
N ALA A 343 -1.08 -8.83 -12.48
CA ALA A 343 -1.45 -7.69 -13.34
C ALA A 343 -0.36 -6.63 -13.48
N GLY A 344 0.79 -6.79 -12.81
CA GLY A 344 1.89 -5.82 -12.83
C GLY A 344 1.70 -4.64 -11.87
N GLY A 345 0.73 -4.71 -10.97
CA GLY A 345 0.43 -3.64 -10.01
C GLY A 345 1.33 -3.64 -8.79
N GLY A 346 1.62 -2.43 -8.28
CA GLY A 346 2.09 -2.19 -6.93
C GLY A 346 0.92 -1.97 -5.96
N PHE A 347 1.20 -1.43 -4.77
CA PHE A 347 0.18 -1.10 -3.78
C PHE A 347 -0.59 0.19 -4.14
N THR A 348 0.07 1.13 -4.81
CA THR A 348 -0.55 2.34 -5.36
C THR A 348 -1.01 2.07 -6.79
N ALA A 349 -2.28 2.33 -7.08
CA ALA A 349 -2.83 2.08 -8.40
C ALA A 349 -3.62 3.30 -8.89
N VAL A 350 -3.36 3.74 -10.12
CA VAL A 350 -4.18 4.77 -10.76
C VAL A 350 -5.52 4.15 -11.15
N PRO A 351 -6.67 4.80 -10.84
CA PRO A 351 -7.96 4.24 -11.21
C PRO A 351 -8.09 4.16 -12.73
N PRO A 352 -8.57 3.03 -13.27
CA PRO A 352 -8.82 2.87 -14.69
C PRO A 352 -9.92 3.81 -15.17
N VAL A 353 -9.87 4.17 -16.46
CA VAL A 353 -10.99 4.85 -17.13
C VAL A 353 -12.17 3.90 -17.18
N PRO A 354 -13.38 4.30 -16.73
CA PRO A 354 -14.57 3.47 -16.79
C PRO A 354 -14.97 3.12 -18.24
N VAL A 355 -15.48 1.90 -18.44
CA VAL A 355 -16.13 1.51 -19.69
C VAL A 355 -17.61 1.90 -19.69
N THR A 356 -18.23 2.10 -18.53
CA THR A 356 -19.59 2.61 -18.38
C THR A 356 -19.69 4.02 -18.95
N ALA A 357 -20.50 4.19 -19.99
CA ALA A 357 -20.67 5.46 -20.69
C ALA A 357 -21.10 6.59 -19.73
N GLY A 358 -20.41 7.73 -19.80
CA GLY A 358 -20.68 8.90 -18.98
C GLY A 358 -20.25 8.82 -17.52
N ALA A 359 -19.71 7.68 -17.06
CA ALA A 359 -19.16 7.58 -15.71
C ALA A 359 -17.82 8.31 -15.63
N PRO A 360 -17.63 9.25 -14.67
CA PRO A 360 -16.35 9.93 -14.52
C PRO A 360 -15.30 8.95 -13.94
N GLN A 361 -14.02 9.14 -14.32
CA GLN A 361 -12.93 8.37 -13.73
C GLN A 361 -12.81 8.62 -12.20
N TRP A 362 -13.08 9.85 -11.80
CA TRP A 362 -12.98 10.30 -10.41
C TRP A 362 -14.30 10.84 -9.87
N VAL A 363 -14.55 10.60 -8.60
CA VAL A 363 -15.61 11.26 -7.82
C VAL A 363 -15.01 11.93 -6.58
N ALA A 364 -15.50 13.12 -6.24
CA ALA A 364 -15.03 13.92 -5.13
C ALA A 364 -16.15 14.81 -4.58
N GLN A 365 -16.10 15.13 -3.28
CA GLN A 365 -16.88 16.23 -2.72
C GLN A 365 -16.34 17.56 -3.24
N SER A 366 -17.21 18.47 -3.69
CA SER A 366 -16.81 19.71 -4.39
C SER A 366 -16.74 20.94 -3.49
N ALA A 367 -17.46 20.96 -2.36
CA ALA A 367 -17.54 22.11 -1.47
C ALA A 367 -17.73 21.70 -0.01
N PHE A 368 -17.38 22.58 0.93
CA PHE A 368 -17.76 22.42 2.33
C PHE A 368 -19.28 22.49 2.49
N THR A 369 -19.78 21.83 3.53
CA THR A 369 -21.16 22.00 3.99
C THR A 369 -21.15 22.93 5.19
N PRO A 370 -21.72 24.15 5.09
CA PRO A 370 -21.76 25.08 6.20
C PRO A 370 -22.34 24.46 7.47
N GLY A 371 -21.68 24.67 8.62
CA GLY A 371 -22.08 24.11 9.91
C GLY A 371 -21.72 22.63 10.13
N THR A 372 -21.12 21.96 9.15
CA THR A 372 -20.63 20.56 9.29
C THR A 372 -19.14 20.58 9.66
N ALA A 373 -18.80 19.96 10.78
CA ALA A 373 -17.40 19.80 11.18
C ALA A 373 -16.63 19.01 10.12
N THR A 374 -15.43 19.46 9.82
CA THR A 374 -14.54 18.87 8.80
C THR A 374 -13.09 18.96 9.25
N GLU A 375 -12.21 18.28 8.52
CA GLU A 375 -10.77 18.29 8.78
C GLU A 375 -9.98 18.54 7.50
N LEU A 376 -8.86 19.28 7.65
CA LEU A 376 -7.89 19.50 6.59
C LEU A 376 -6.50 19.05 7.02
N ALA A 377 -5.73 18.54 6.06
CA ALA A 377 -4.34 18.15 6.24
C ALA A 377 -3.44 19.40 6.16
N LEU A 378 -2.64 19.65 7.20
CA LEU A 378 -1.72 20.78 7.29
C LEU A 378 -0.30 20.28 7.61
N SER A 379 0.68 20.82 6.89
CA SER A 379 2.10 20.69 7.24
C SER A 379 2.77 22.05 7.33
N VAL A 380 3.73 22.19 8.25
CA VAL A 380 4.49 23.41 8.50
C VAL A 380 5.98 23.04 8.51
N ASP A 381 6.71 23.48 7.48
CA ASP A 381 8.16 23.30 7.33
C ASP A 381 8.85 24.63 7.64
N ASP A 382 9.67 24.68 8.69
CA ASP A 382 10.39 25.87 9.12
C ASP A 382 11.64 26.19 8.27
N GLY A 383 11.92 25.39 7.25
CA GLY A 383 13.08 25.54 6.38
C GLY A 383 14.43 25.27 7.05
N ALA A 384 14.46 24.91 8.33
CA ALA A 384 15.66 24.57 9.11
C ALA A 384 15.67 23.11 9.56
N GLY A 385 14.80 22.30 8.99
CA GLY A 385 14.65 20.87 9.29
C GLY A 385 13.52 20.55 10.29
N GLY A 386 12.84 21.55 10.83
CA GLY A 386 11.62 21.36 11.61
C GLY A 386 10.42 21.17 10.68
N LEU A 387 9.77 20.01 10.79
CA LEU A 387 8.53 19.71 10.08
C LEU A 387 7.46 19.29 11.09
N SER A 388 6.34 19.99 11.10
CA SER A 388 5.13 19.63 11.85
C SER A 388 4.03 19.24 10.87
N VAL A 389 3.26 18.20 11.22
CA VAL A 389 2.18 17.65 10.39
C VAL A 389 0.99 17.39 11.28
N CYS A 390 -0.20 17.80 10.86
CA CYS A 390 -1.42 17.64 11.66
C CYS A 390 -2.70 17.63 10.80
N SER A 391 -3.74 17.03 11.35
CA SER A 391 -5.13 17.28 10.98
C SER A 391 -5.62 18.54 11.69
N VAL A 392 -6.38 19.38 11.01
CA VAL A 392 -6.98 20.60 11.58
C VAL A 392 -8.49 20.49 11.50
N ALA A 393 -9.14 20.31 12.64
CA ALA A 393 -10.59 20.28 12.75
C ALA A 393 -11.17 21.70 12.82
N PHE A 394 -12.22 21.98 12.04
CA PHE A 394 -12.96 23.25 12.10
C PHE A 394 -14.37 23.08 11.53
N THR A 395 -15.22 24.09 11.75
CA THR A 395 -16.59 24.11 11.22
C THR A 395 -16.71 25.31 10.25
N PRO A 396 -16.79 25.08 8.93
CA PRO A 396 -16.88 26.16 7.96
C PRO A 396 -18.25 26.87 8.06
N THR A 397 -18.23 28.18 7.88
CA THR A 397 -19.45 29.02 7.84
C THR A 397 -20.00 29.14 6.42
N GLY A 398 -19.19 28.81 5.39
CA GLY A 398 -19.52 28.89 3.98
C GLY A 398 -19.11 27.63 3.22
N THR A 399 -19.28 27.64 1.90
CA THR A 399 -18.85 26.57 0.98
C THR A 399 -17.34 26.59 0.70
N THR A 400 -16.66 27.66 1.09
CA THR A 400 -15.21 27.84 1.10
C THR A 400 -14.79 28.42 2.43
N THR A 401 -13.51 28.36 2.77
CA THR A 401 -12.89 29.00 3.92
C THR A 401 -11.60 29.71 3.50
N THR A 402 -10.92 30.37 4.44
CA THR A 402 -9.64 31.03 4.17
C THR A 402 -8.51 30.34 4.91
N LEU A 403 -7.28 30.47 4.38
CA LEU A 403 -6.08 29.99 5.05
C LEU A 403 -5.97 30.57 6.47
N GLY A 404 -6.36 31.83 6.64
CA GLY A 404 -6.36 32.50 7.93
C GLY A 404 -7.28 31.85 8.98
N GLU A 405 -8.46 31.38 8.55
CA GLU A 405 -9.41 30.65 9.41
C GLU A 405 -8.87 29.28 9.76
N VAL A 406 -8.33 28.54 8.79
CA VAL A 406 -7.70 27.22 9.02
C VAL A 406 -6.52 27.31 9.99
N LEU A 407 -5.61 28.28 9.80
CA LEU A 407 -4.46 28.47 10.67
C LEU A 407 -4.87 28.94 12.08
N THR A 408 -5.95 29.73 12.19
CA THR A 408 -6.51 30.09 13.49
C THR A 408 -7.07 28.86 14.21
N ALA A 409 -7.82 28.02 13.52
CA ALA A 409 -8.29 26.73 14.06
C ALA A 409 -7.11 25.81 14.45
N ALA A 410 -6.04 25.78 13.66
CA ALA A 410 -4.87 24.95 13.93
C ALA A 410 -4.17 25.29 15.27
N THR A 411 -4.30 26.53 15.77
CA THR A 411 -3.70 26.90 17.06
C THR A 411 -4.40 26.23 18.27
N THR A 412 -5.60 25.68 18.08
CA THR A 412 -6.41 25.12 19.19
C THR A 412 -6.97 23.73 18.88
N ALA A 413 -7.14 23.39 17.62
CA ALA A 413 -7.84 22.18 17.17
C ALA A 413 -6.99 21.29 16.22
N ALA A 414 -5.66 21.45 16.26
CA ALA A 414 -4.76 20.55 15.53
C ALA A 414 -4.53 19.23 16.25
N THR A 415 -4.46 18.13 15.49
CA THR A 415 -4.09 16.79 15.98
C THR A 415 -2.95 16.25 15.12
N PRO A 416 -1.76 15.96 15.67
CA PRO A 416 -1.36 16.27 17.05
C PRO A 416 -1.29 17.77 17.34
N ALA A 417 -1.46 18.12 18.60
CA ALA A 417 -1.37 19.51 19.04
C ALA A 417 0.04 20.10 18.84
N GLY A 418 0.11 21.43 18.72
CA GLY A 418 1.39 22.15 18.60
C GLY A 418 1.93 22.26 17.16
N CYS A 419 1.20 21.78 16.17
CA CYS A 419 1.54 21.94 14.75
C CYS A 419 1.62 23.43 14.35
N VAL A 420 0.65 24.22 14.81
CA VAL A 420 0.66 25.67 14.75
C VAL A 420 0.44 26.21 16.17
N THR A 421 1.39 26.99 16.67
CA THR A 421 1.31 27.63 18.02
C THR A 421 0.98 29.11 17.95
N SER A 422 1.32 29.76 16.84
CA SER A 422 1.05 31.18 16.60
C SER A 422 1.11 31.53 15.12
N VAL A 423 0.33 32.52 14.71
CA VAL A 423 0.34 33.10 13.35
C VAL A 423 0.27 34.62 13.46
N THR A 424 1.11 35.31 12.70
CA THR A 424 1.10 36.77 12.60
C THR A 424 0.80 37.19 11.16
N PRO A 425 -0.12 38.12 10.90
CA PRO A 425 -1.00 38.77 11.89
C PRO A 425 -2.01 37.83 12.51
N ALA A 426 -2.56 38.19 13.66
CA ALA A 426 -3.52 37.42 14.42
C ALA A 426 -4.87 37.20 13.67
N SER A 427 -5.77 36.42 14.27
CA SER A 427 -7.12 36.16 13.74
C SER A 427 -7.88 37.45 13.39
N GLY A 428 -8.67 37.42 12.31
CA GLY A 428 -9.46 38.56 11.81
C GLY A 428 -8.70 39.55 10.92
N ALA A 429 -7.36 39.50 10.87
CA ALA A 429 -6.58 40.30 9.93
C ALA A 429 -6.58 39.68 8.53
N THR A 430 -6.35 40.50 7.52
CA THR A 430 -6.10 40.12 6.11
C THR A 430 -4.62 40.29 5.76
N GLY A 431 -4.23 39.84 4.58
CA GLY A 431 -2.92 40.10 4.02
C GLY A 431 -1.85 39.03 4.32
N THR A 432 -0.61 39.40 4.12
CA THR A 432 0.54 38.48 4.16
C THR A 432 0.78 37.93 5.57
N ILE A 433 1.00 36.61 5.65
CA ILE A 433 1.47 35.95 6.88
C ILE A 433 2.96 36.29 7.06
N THR A 434 3.27 36.96 8.18
CA THR A 434 4.62 37.45 8.48
C THR A 434 5.38 36.57 9.47
N ALA A 435 4.67 35.77 10.27
CA ALA A 435 5.30 34.74 11.12
C ALA A 435 4.37 33.57 11.36
N VAL A 436 4.95 32.36 11.52
CA VAL A 436 4.30 31.14 11.98
C VAL A 436 5.19 30.51 13.04
N ASN A 437 4.60 30.05 14.16
CA ASN A 437 5.34 29.43 15.26
C ASN A 437 6.53 30.28 15.79
N GLY A 438 6.36 31.61 15.80
CA GLY A 438 7.40 32.57 16.21
C GLY A 438 8.48 32.81 15.14
N LYS A 439 8.53 32.05 14.05
CA LYS A 439 9.46 32.27 12.96
C LYS A 439 8.96 33.33 12.02
N ALA A 440 9.60 34.52 12.04
CA ALA A 440 9.23 35.68 11.24
C ALA A 440 9.90 35.64 9.85
N ASN A 441 9.27 36.32 8.88
CA ASN A 441 9.91 36.63 7.61
C ASN A 441 11.20 37.42 7.84
N SER A 442 12.26 37.13 7.06
CA SER A 442 13.56 37.78 7.21
C SER A 442 14.29 37.85 5.87
N GLY A 443 14.68 39.06 5.45
CA GLY A 443 15.33 39.28 4.17
C GLY A 443 14.43 38.80 3.03
N THR A 444 14.98 37.91 2.19
CA THR A 444 14.24 37.30 1.06
C THR A 444 13.43 36.06 1.45
N SER A 445 13.65 35.53 2.66
CA SER A 445 12.94 34.35 3.15
C SER A 445 11.59 34.73 3.75
N THR A 446 10.55 34.11 3.24
CA THR A 446 9.15 34.38 3.63
C THR A 446 8.37 33.09 3.79
N TRP A 447 7.24 33.17 4.47
CA TRP A 447 6.29 32.08 4.50
C TRP A 447 5.58 31.95 3.15
N LYS A 448 5.61 30.76 2.59
CA LYS A 448 4.96 30.37 1.35
C LYS A 448 3.93 29.28 1.63
N VAL A 449 2.91 29.21 0.81
CA VAL A 449 1.88 28.17 0.88
C VAL A 449 1.76 27.44 -0.45
N SER A 450 1.71 26.12 -0.39
CA SER A 450 1.23 25.21 -1.42
C SER A 450 -0.10 24.61 -1.01
N VAL A 451 -1.00 24.46 -1.95
CA VAL A 451 -2.27 23.74 -1.79
C VAL A 451 -2.29 22.63 -2.82
N ASP A 452 -2.56 21.39 -2.39
CA ASP A 452 -2.60 20.21 -3.23
C ASP A 452 -1.34 20.07 -4.13
N GLY A 453 -0.16 20.36 -3.58
CA GLY A 453 1.11 20.28 -4.31
C GLY A 453 1.31 21.36 -5.38
N SER A 454 0.48 22.42 -5.40
CA SER A 454 0.68 23.55 -6.29
C SER A 454 2.03 24.23 -6.04
N ALA A 455 2.52 24.99 -7.03
CA ALA A 455 3.73 25.81 -6.85
C ALA A 455 3.58 26.73 -5.63
N PRO A 456 4.63 26.84 -4.78
CA PRO A 456 4.58 27.70 -3.59
C PRO A 456 4.32 29.14 -3.97
N ALA A 457 3.38 29.78 -3.28
CA ALA A 457 3.07 31.21 -3.42
C ALA A 457 3.18 31.91 -2.05
N ALA A 458 3.21 33.25 -2.03
CA ALA A 458 3.18 34.00 -0.78
C ALA A 458 2.01 33.55 0.09
N ALA A 459 2.25 33.25 1.36
CA ALA A 459 1.19 32.87 2.29
C ALA A 459 0.40 34.11 2.70
N THR A 460 -0.88 34.15 2.32
CA THR A 460 -1.80 35.23 2.70
C THR A 460 -3.01 34.65 3.43
N ARG A 461 -3.51 35.37 4.41
CA ARG A 461 -4.64 34.90 5.25
C ARG A 461 -5.94 34.80 4.49
N ASP A 462 -6.14 35.64 3.48
CA ASP A 462 -7.32 35.71 2.62
C ASP A 462 -7.32 34.67 1.47
N ARG A 463 -6.26 33.86 1.35
CA ARG A 463 -6.23 32.78 0.36
C ARG A 463 -7.38 31.81 0.60
N VAL A 464 -8.19 31.59 -0.43
CA VAL A 464 -9.31 30.65 -0.39
C VAL A 464 -8.79 29.21 -0.31
N VAL A 465 -9.40 28.45 0.55
CA VAL A 465 -9.18 27.02 0.78
C VAL A 465 -10.50 26.28 0.55
N GLN A 466 -10.42 25.14 -0.09
CA GLN A 466 -11.57 24.29 -0.43
C GLN A 466 -11.57 22.98 0.37
N VAL A 467 -12.70 22.28 0.35
CA VAL A 467 -12.82 20.96 0.97
C VAL A 467 -11.74 20.02 0.42
N GLY A 468 -11.08 19.29 1.31
CA GLY A 468 -10.08 18.31 0.97
C GLY A 468 -8.73 18.86 0.49
N ASP A 469 -8.53 20.18 0.54
CA ASP A 469 -7.22 20.75 0.26
C ASP A 469 -6.19 20.24 1.26
N THR A 470 -5.01 19.87 0.76
CA THR A 470 -3.83 19.58 1.57
C THR A 470 -2.94 20.80 1.56
N ILE A 471 -2.75 21.40 2.74
CA ILE A 471 -2.06 22.68 2.90
C ILE A 471 -0.63 22.42 3.36
N ALA A 472 0.33 23.01 2.67
CA ALA A 472 1.73 23.01 3.08
C ALA A 472 2.24 24.45 3.22
N LEU A 473 2.63 24.83 4.44
CA LEU A 473 3.37 26.04 4.71
C LEU A 473 4.86 25.74 4.73
N ARG A 474 5.64 26.57 4.07
CA ARG A 474 7.10 26.47 4.07
C ARG A 474 7.73 27.84 4.21
N TRP A 475 8.72 27.93 5.10
CA TRP A 475 9.57 29.11 5.23
C TRP A 475 10.82 28.97 4.34
N GLY A 476 11.13 30.01 3.55
CA GLY A 476 12.29 30.00 2.68
C GLY A 476 12.25 31.07 1.59
N VAL A 477 13.23 31.03 0.68
CA VAL A 477 13.41 31.97 -0.46
C VAL A 477 12.39 31.70 -1.56
#